data_406e0dc7f424a6bfc9cbaf13a60d5f01
#
_entry.id   406e0dc7f424a6bfc9cbaf13a60d5f01
#
_cell.length_a   1.000
_cell.length_b   1.000
_cell.length_c   1.000
_cell.angle_alpha   90.00
_cell.angle_beta   90.00
_cell.angle_gamma   90.00
#
_symmetry.space_group_name_H-M   'P 1'
#
loop_
_entity.id
_entity.type
_entity.pdbx_description
1 polymer ?
#
loop_
_entity_poly.entity_id
_entity_poly.type
_entity_poly.pdbx_seq_one_letter_code
_entity_poly.pdbx_strand_id
1 'polypeptide(L)'
;MLNSTPTPIDARMDALERHLKNENPELLDVVKSYRELDKVAHSVGMLPASESLATRVPWWPMVSVLGTFSAGKSTFINNYLGAKLQTSGNQAVDDKFTVICHSADGEARVLPGLALDADPRFPFYQVSRDIEEVASGEGSRVDAYLQLKTCPSEKLRGKILIDSPGFDADAQRTSTLRITDHIIALSDLVLVMFDARHPEPGAMQDTLKHLVSNTITRPDSNKFLFILNQIDNTAREDNPEEVVAAWQRGLAQAGLTAGKFYRTYDKEAAVPFEDDSVRERFETKRDADMAEITDRMAQVEIERSYRVVGLLEKLAKRIEHEVLPTISREKASIKRKVLWGDGITFGLLGAALVTLTVMAGYWDGFTFAPPWWDGILADPILSGLMLAVLVGVFGYVHYLVRKFVVKSTLKRLDAHATTEFGEWIANAMRVNTKSWRTVLITGPAGWGPLSRRRIASVLRDADRFVQSLNDRFTSPSGDQTPNPAIQSFESENDPMARLPPQDEPAEKHRGSPSVVGEAST
;
A
#
# COMPACT_ATOMS: atom_id res chain seq x y z
N MET A 1 0.09 -29.92 20.53
CA MET A 1 0.12 -28.76 19.62
C MET A 1 0.43 -29.32 18.25
N LEU A 2 -0.57 -29.41 17.38
CA LEU A 2 -0.37 -29.86 16.00
C LEU A 2 0.39 -28.75 15.27
N ASN A 3 1.62 -29.03 14.85
CA ASN A 3 2.36 -28.17 13.94
C ASN A 3 1.62 -28.17 12.60
N SER A 4 0.69 -27.23 12.43
CA SER A 4 0.15 -26.91 11.11
C SER A 4 1.30 -26.33 10.30
N THR A 5 1.58 -26.89 9.13
CA THR A 5 2.46 -26.25 8.14
C THR A 5 2.00 -24.81 7.94
N PRO A 6 2.91 -23.81 8.06
CA PRO A 6 2.54 -22.41 7.91
C PRO A 6 1.89 -22.21 6.53
N THR A 7 0.79 -21.50 6.50
CA THR A 7 0.15 -21.15 5.23
C THR A 7 1.06 -20.19 4.45
N PRO A 8 0.94 -20.09 3.12
CA PRO A 8 1.73 -19.13 2.34
C PRO A 8 1.61 -17.69 2.87
N ILE A 9 0.45 -17.32 3.42
CA ILE A 9 0.23 -16.00 4.02
C ILE A 9 1.00 -15.82 5.33
N ASP A 10 1.06 -16.85 6.19
CA ASP A 10 1.82 -16.78 7.43
C ASP A 10 3.32 -16.61 7.14
N ALA A 11 3.86 -17.38 6.19
CA ALA A 11 5.25 -17.25 5.76
C ALA A 11 5.57 -15.83 5.24
N ARG A 12 4.64 -15.21 4.51
CA ARG A 12 4.78 -13.85 4.00
C ARG A 12 4.72 -12.82 5.13
N MET A 13 3.79 -12.97 6.07
CA MET A 13 3.69 -12.11 7.24
C MET A 13 4.93 -12.20 8.14
N ASP A 14 5.48 -13.40 8.33
CA ASP A 14 6.72 -13.60 9.07
C ASP A 14 7.94 -13.00 8.34
N ALA A 15 7.94 -13.01 7.02
CA ALA A 15 8.96 -12.33 6.21
C ALA A 15 8.83 -10.82 6.35
N LEU A 16 7.62 -10.26 6.28
CA LEU A 16 7.34 -8.85 6.51
C LEU A 16 7.86 -8.39 7.89
N GLU A 17 7.53 -9.13 8.96
CA GLU A 17 7.98 -8.79 10.31
C GLU A 17 9.51 -8.84 10.45
N ARG A 18 10.18 -9.81 9.82
CA ARG A 18 11.64 -9.89 9.81
C ARG A 18 12.28 -8.69 9.10
N HIS A 19 11.75 -8.28 7.95
CA HIS A 19 12.25 -7.12 7.23
C HIS A 19 12.02 -5.83 8.03
N LEU A 20 10.82 -5.62 8.57
CA LEU A 20 10.52 -4.45 9.39
C LEU A 20 11.39 -4.39 10.65
N LYS A 21 11.68 -5.53 11.28
CA LYS A 21 12.57 -5.58 12.44
C LYS A 21 13.96 -5.03 12.13
N ASN A 22 14.44 -5.24 10.92
CA ASN A 22 15.78 -4.83 10.51
C ASN A 22 15.81 -3.39 9.96
N GLU A 23 14.74 -2.98 9.28
CA GLU A 23 14.71 -1.73 8.52
C GLU A 23 13.85 -0.64 9.18
N ASN A 24 12.70 -1.01 9.78
CA ASN A 24 11.79 -0.08 10.45
C ASN A 24 11.07 -0.74 11.64
N PRO A 25 11.76 -0.92 12.78
CA PRO A 25 11.24 -1.67 13.93
C PRO A 25 10.00 -1.06 14.57
N GLU A 26 9.72 0.21 14.36
CA GLU A 26 8.56 0.92 14.92
C GLU A 26 7.24 0.44 14.34
N LEU A 27 7.25 0.02 13.09
CA LEU A 27 6.07 -0.49 12.44
C LEU A 27 5.73 -1.94 12.83
N LEU A 28 6.58 -2.62 13.62
CA LEU A 28 6.29 -4.00 14.08
C LEU A 28 5.00 -4.11 14.89
N ASP A 29 4.76 -3.17 15.79
CA ASP A 29 3.54 -3.19 16.60
C ASP A 29 2.31 -2.83 15.75
N VAL A 30 2.49 -2.01 14.73
CA VAL A 30 1.43 -1.71 13.75
C VAL A 30 1.05 -2.98 12.97
N VAL A 31 2.02 -3.82 12.57
CA VAL A 31 1.73 -5.14 11.92
C VAL A 31 0.89 -6.03 12.82
N LYS A 32 1.18 -6.06 14.13
CA LYS A 32 0.38 -6.83 15.09
C LYS A 32 -1.08 -6.37 15.12
N SER A 33 -1.31 -5.06 15.07
CA SER A 33 -2.66 -4.50 15.00
C SER A 33 -3.37 -4.83 13.69
N TYR A 34 -2.65 -4.87 12.55
CA TYR A 34 -3.19 -5.39 11.30
C TYR A 34 -3.57 -6.88 11.41
N ARG A 35 -2.76 -7.72 12.06
CA ARG A 35 -3.12 -9.13 12.31
C ARG A 35 -4.40 -9.28 13.16
N GLU A 36 -4.62 -8.38 14.14
CA GLU A 36 -5.89 -8.37 14.91
C GLU A 36 -7.07 -7.94 14.04
N LEU A 37 -6.86 -6.99 13.13
CA LEU A 37 -7.88 -6.58 12.16
C LEU A 37 -8.20 -7.71 11.16
N ASP A 38 -7.19 -8.44 10.68
CA ASP A 38 -7.36 -9.63 9.83
C ASP A 38 -8.23 -10.70 10.49
N LYS A 39 -8.04 -10.96 11.80
CA LYS A 39 -8.87 -11.90 12.55
C LYS A 39 -10.36 -11.49 12.52
N VAL A 40 -10.65 -10.20 12.55
CA VAL A 40 -12.03 -9.69 12.41
C VAL A 40 -12.51 -9.87 10.97
N ALA A 41 -11.71 -9.47 9.99
CA ALA A 41 -12.04 -9.60 8.56
C ALA A 41 -12.36 -11.06 8.16
N HIS A 42 -11.52 -12.00 8.60
CA HIS A 42 -11.73 -13.44 8.38
C HIS A 42 -12.98 -13.97 9.11
N SER A 43 -13.20 -13.55 10.38
CA SER A 43 -14.36 -14.01 11.16
C SER A 43 -15.70 -13.59 10.54
N VAL A 44 -15.74 -12.40 9.96
CA VAL A 44 -16.90 -11.85 9.24
C VAL A 44 -17.03 -12.47 7.83
N GLY A 45 -15.94 -13.05 7.32
CA GLY A 45 -15.88 -13.65 5.99
C GLY A 45 -15.66 -12.62 4.88
N MET A 46 -15.24 -11.41 5.22
CA MET A 46 -14.91 -10.34 4.29
C MET A 46 -13.66 -10.69 3.48
N LEU A 47 -12.68 -11.29 4.13
CA LEU A 47 -11.40 -11.68 3.54
C LEU A 47 -11.26 -13.21 3.56
N PRO A 48 -10.78 -13.85 2.47
CA PRO A 48 -10.43 -15.27 2.49
C PRO A 48 -9.22 -15.53 3.41
N ALA A 49 -9.13 -16.73 3.97
CA ALA A 49 -8.03 -17.08 4.90
C ALA A 49 -6.64 -17.06 4.26
N SER A 50 -6.56 -17.04 2.93
CA SER A 50 -5.31 -16.92 2.16
C SER A 50 -4.83 -15.49 1.96
N GLU A 51 -5.54 -14.49 2.46
CA GLU A 51 -5.26 -13.07 2.29
C GLU A 51 -5.17 -12.34 3.63
N SER A 52 -4.41 -11.23 3.65
CA SER A 52 -4.26 -10.34 4.79
C SER A 52 -4.36 -8.88 4.35
N LEU A 53 -4.98 -8.04 5.15
CA LEU A 53 -4.99 -6.59 4.94
C LEU A 53 -3.58 -6.02 5.02
N ALA A 54 -2.73 -6.57 5.89
CA ALA A 54 -1.35 -6.14 6.04
C ALA A 54 -0.52 -6.31 4.74
N THR A 55 -0.79 -7.34 3.93
CA THR A 55 -0.05 -7.56 2.67
C THR A 55 -0.47 -6.62 1.54
N ARG A 56 -1.55 -5.86 1.71
CA ARG A 56 -2.04 -4.86 0.76
C ARG A 56 -1.55 -3.45 1.09
N VAL A 57 -0.84 -3.30 2.22
CA VAL A 57 -0.30 -2.02 2.66
C VAL A 57 1.12 -1.86 2.11
N PRO A 58 1.43 -0.74 1.46
CA PRO A 58 2.81 -0.40 1.12
C PRO A 58 3.53 0.08 2.39
N TRP A 59 4.30 -0.81 2.99
CA TRP A 59 5.02 -0.55 4.25
C TRP A 59 6.22 0.38 4.07
N TRP A 60 6.92 0.24 2.93
CA TRP A 60 8.07 1.06 2.58
C TRP A 60 7.67 2.23 1.69
N PRO A 61 8.21 3.43 1.93
CA PRO A 61 8.04 4.54 1.01
C PRO A 61 8.69 4.22 -0.32
N MET A 62 8.03 4.62 -1.39
CA MET A 62 8.53 4.45 -2.76
C MET A 62 8.87 5.79 -3.37
N VAL A 63 10.10 5.91 -3.86
CA VAL A 63 10.61 7.07 -4.59
C VAL A 63 10.87 6.66 -6.03
N SER A 64 10.15 7.25 -6.98
CA SER A 64 10.34 6.97 -8.39
C SER A 64 11.14 8.08 -9.07
N VAL A 65 12.10 7.69 -9.91
CA VAL A 65 12.88 8.58 -10.76
C VAL A 65 12.44 8.39 -12.20
N LEU A 66 11.80 9.41 -12.74
CA LEU A 66 11.29 9.43 -14.11
C LEU A 66 12.08 10.45 -14.94
N GLY A 67 12.15 10.27 -16.23
CA GLY A 67 12.78 11.27 -17.09
C GLY A 67 13.07 10.74 -18.48
N THR A 68 13.39 11.67 -19.39
CA THR A 68 13.78 11.35 -20.76
C THR A 68 15.05 10.50 -20.79
N PHE A 69 15.28 9.90 -21.93
CA PHE A 69 16.57 9.29 -22.25
C PHE A 69 17.67 10.36 -22.06
N SER A 70 18.82 9.96 -21.54
CA SER A 70 19.96 10.86 -21.27
C SER A 70 19.73 11.98 -20.22
N ALA A 71 18.58 12.06 -19.54
CA ALA A 71 18.38 13.04 -18.46
C ALA A 71 19.28 12.83 -17.22
N GLY A 72 20.10 11.79 -17.22
CA GLY A 72 21.06 11.50 -16.14
C GLY A 72 20.48 10.77 -14.94
N LYS A 73 19.32 10.08 -15.08
CA LYS A 73 18.68 9.29 -14.01
C LYS A 73 19.64 8.30 -13.34
N SER A 74 20.30 7.46 -14.16
CA SER A 74 21.22 6.42 -13.65
C SER A 74 22.41 7.00 -12.92
N THR A 75 22.95 8.13 -13.39
CA THR A 75 24.04 8.87 -12.72
C THR A 75 23.57 9.45 -11.38
N PHE A 76 22.39 10.08 -11.37
CA PHE A 76 21.79 10.61 -10.14
C PHE A 76 21.58 9.49 -9.10
N ILE A 77 21.03 8.34 -9.52
CA ILE A 77 20.80 7.19 -8.65
C ILE A 77 22.12 6.66 -8.10
N ASN A 78 23.11 6.45 -8.95
CA ASN A 78 24.44 5.98 -8.54
C ASN A 78 25.09 6.91 -7.51
N ASN A 79 25.03 8.22 -7.73
CA ASN A 79 25.56 9.23 -6.82
C ASN A 79 24.80 9.27 -5.50
N TYR A 80 23.47 9.20 -5.56
CA TYR A 80 22.64 9.11 -4.37
C TYR A 80 22.99 7.88 -3.55
N LEU A 81 23.16 6.71 -4.19
CA LEU A 81 23.49 5.45 -3.51
C LEU A 81 24.94 5.37 -3.05
N GLY A 82 25.85 6.17 -3.64
CA GLY A 82 27.29 6.01 -3.46
C GLY A 82 27.85 4.71 -4.06
N ALA A 83 27.18 4.14 -5.06
CA ALA A 83 27.53 2.87 -5.67
C ALA A 83 27.15 2.85 -7.18
N LYS A 84 27.99 2.22 -8.00
CA LYS A 84 27.71 2.04 -9.45
C LYS A 84 26.77 0.86 -9.66
N LEU A 85 25.48 1.03 -9.42
CA LEU A 85 24.44 0.01 -9.53
C LEU A 85 23.75 0.03 -10.91
N GLN A 86 23.48 1.24 -11.41
CA GLN A 86 22.83 1.45 -12.70
C GLN A 86 23.89 1.70 -13.78
N THR A 87 23.69 1.08 -14.94
CA THR A 87 24.56 1.32 -16.09
C THR A 87 24.27 2.71 -16.64
N SER A 88 25.26 3.58 -16.67
CA SER A 88 25.15 4.91 -17.28
C SER A 88 25.81 4.88 -18.66
N GLY A 89 25.13 5.39 -19.68
CA GLY A 89 25.64 5.44 -21.06
C GLY A 89 24.69 6.16 -22.01
N ASN A 90 25.22 6.54 -23.18
CA ASN A 90 24.43 7.23 -24.22
C ASN A 90 23.59 6.28 -25.11
N GLN A 91 23.54 4.98 -24.80
CA GLN A 91 22.69 4.03 -25.51
C GLN A 91 21.58 3.57 -24.56
N ALA A 92 20.39 3.30 -25.11
CA ALA A 92 19.25 2.76 -24.36
C ALA A 92 19.63 1.42 -23.72
N VAL A 93 19.95 1.45 -22.43
CA VAL A 93 20.50 0.28 -21.72
C VAL A 93 19.42 -0.45 -20.93
N ASP A 94 18.40 0.28 -20.43
CA ASP A 94 17.35 -0.31 -19.62
C ASP A 94 15.97 0.06 -20.17
N ASP A 95 15.32 -0.92 -20.82
CA ASP A 95 13.93 -0.81 -21.30
C ASP A 95 12.91 -1.17 -20.19
N LYS A 96 13.39 -1.41 -18.97
CA LYS A 96 12.61 -1.92 -17.84
C LYS A 96 12.64 -0.94 -16.66
N PHE A 97 11.55 -0.93 -15.92
CA PHE A 97 11.57 -0.33 -14.59
C PHE A 97 12.48 -1.15 -13.67
N THR A 98 13.42 -0.50 -13.01
CA THR A 98 14.29 -1.14 -12.04
C THR A 98 13.84 -0.75 -10.64
N VAL A 99 13.35 -1.72 -9.90
CA VAL A 99 13.04 -1.57 -8.47
C VAL A 99 14.31 -1.85 -7.68
N ILE A 100 14.73 -0.91 -6.83
CA ILE A 100 15.98 -1.00 -6.09
C ILE A 100 15.66 -0.97 -4.59
N CYS A 101 16.15 -1.96 -3.85
CA CYS A 101 15.94 -2.07 -2.41
C CYS A 101 17.22 -2.42 -1.65
N HIS A 102 17.21 -2.18 -0.35
CA HIS A 102 18.32 -2.51 0.53
C HIS A 102 18.59 -4.01 0.62
N SER A 103 19.86 -4.38 0.66
CA SER A 103 20.34 -5.75 0.89
C SER A 103 21.22 -5.77 2.12
N ALA A 104 20.80 -6.52 3.14
CA ALA A 104 21.54 -6.65 4.38
C ALA A 104 22.75 -7.63 4.28
N ASP A 105 22.84 -8.40 3.20
CA ASP A 105 23.92 -9.37 2.97
C ASP A 105 25.19 -8.76 2.33
N GLY A 106 25.14 -7.45 2.05
CA GLY A 106 26.29 -6.70 1.51
C GLY A 106 26.53 -6.89 0.01
N GLU A 107 25.68 -7.68 -0.68
CA GLU A 107 25.85 -7.94 -2.10
C GLU A 107 24.79 -7.21 -2.96
N ALA A 108 25.26 -6.67 -4.08
CA ALA A 108 24.39 -6.18 -5.12
C ALA A 108 23.99 -7.34 -6.04
N ARG A 109 22.70 -7.57 -6.22
CA ARG A 109 22.16 -8.62 -7.09
C ARG A 109 21.11 -8.08 -8.04
N VAL A 110 20.98 -8.71 -9.19
CA VAL A 110 19.92 -8.45 -10.17
C VAL A 110 19.01 -9.66 -10.21
N LEU A 111 17.73 -9.47 -9.98
CA LEU A 111 16.71 -10.52 -9.93
C LEU A 111 15.61 -10.21 -10.95
N PRO A 112 14.93 -11.22 -11.49
CA PRO A 112 13.81 -11.02 -12.42
C PRO A 112 12.65 -10.28 -11.73
N GLY A 113 11.78 -9.64 -12.51
CA GLY A 113 10.60 -8.93 -12.01
C GLY A 113 9.64 -9.81 -11.22
N LEU A 114 9.58 -11.11 -11.53
CA LEU A 114 8.78 -12.09 -10.79
C LEU A 114 9.20 -12.20 -9.30
N ALA A 115 10.44 -11.83 -8.96
CA ALA A 115 10.88 -11.78 -7.56
C ALA A 115 10.08 -10.77 -6.72
N LEU A 116 9.50 -9.74 -7.34
CA LEU A 116 8.66 -8.74 -6.68
C LEU A 116 7.33 -9.33 -6.16
N ASP A 117 6.77 -10.33 -6.82
CA ASP A 117 5.53 -11.00 -6.38
C ASP A 117 5.69 -11.71 -5.04
N ALA A 118 6.91 -12.18 -4.73
CA ALA A 118 7.19 -12.94 -3.51
C ALA A 118 7.70 -12.07 -2.34
N ASP A 119 8.19 -10.88 -2.61
CA ASP A 119 8.80 -10.01 -1.60
C ASP A 119 7.73 -9.19 -0.85
N PRO A 120 7.60 -9.35 0.48
CA PRO A 120 6.57 -8.68 1.26
C PRO A 120 6.78 -7.16 1.40
N ARG A 121 7.94 -6.63 1.03
CA ARG A 121 8.23 -5.19 1.05
C ARG A 121 7.43 -4.45 0.00
N PHE A 122 7.10 -5.11 -1.10
CA PHE A 122 6.42 -4.47 -2.22
C PHE A 122 4.91 -4.57 -2.10
N PRO A 123 4.18 -3.48 -2.34
CA PRO A 123 2.73 -3.50 -2.53
C PRO A 123 2.35 -4.17 -3.85
N PHE A 124 3.32 -4.55 -4.65
CA PHE A 124 3.19 -5.29 -5.89
C PHE A 124 2.84 -6.78 -5.70
N TYR A 125 2.31 -7.14 -4.52
CA TYR A 125 1.73 -8.46 -4.35
C TYR A 125 0.70 -8.70 -5.44
N GLN A 126 1.00 -9.67 -6.31
CA GLN A 126 0.28 -9.91 -7.54
C GLN A 126 0.49 -8.80 -8.61
N VAL A 127 1.70 -8.23 -8.69
CA VAL A 127 2.05 -7.26 -9.75
C VAL A 127 1.71 -7.82 -11.14
N SER A 128 1.84 -9.13 -11.32
CA SER A 128 1.38 -9.83 -12.53
C SER A 128 -0.11 -9.63 -12.79
N ARG A 129 -0.95 -9.64 -11.75
CA ARG A 129 -2.39 -9.39 -11.87
C ARG A 129 -2.69 -7.91 -12.13
N ASP A 130 -1.98 -7.03 -11.43
CA ASP A 130 -2.16 -5.59 -11.61
C ASP A 130 -1.75 -5.16 -13.03
N ILE A 131 -0.67 -5.74 -13.57
CA ILE A 131 -0.27 -5.53 -14.98
C ILE A 131 -1.33 -6.10 -15.93
N GLU A 132 -1.90 -7.28 -15.64
CA GLU A 132 -2.96 -7.87 -16.46
C GLU A 132 -4.23 -7.00 -16.47
N GLU A 133 -4.60 -6.39 -15.33
CA GLU A 133 -5.73 -5.46 -15.22
C GLU A 133 -5.49 -4.16 -15.99
N VAL A 134 -4.24 -3.67 -15.97
CA VAL A 134 -3.82 -2.43 -16.64
C VAL A 134 -3.59 -2.65 -18.13
N ALA A 135 -3.00 -3.78 -18.51
CA ALA A 135 -2.66 -4.15 -19.87
C ALA A 135 -2.94 -5.64 -20.08
N SER A 136 -4.12 -5.96 -20.62
CA SER A 136 -4.59 -7.34 -20.82
C SER A 136 -3.63 -8.13 -21.72
N GLY A 137 -3.25 -9.33 -21.28
CA GLY A 137 -2.28 -10.22 -21.94
C GLY A 137 -0.82 -9.99 -21.51
N GLU A 138 -0.51 -8.96 -20.72
CA GLU A 138 0.88 -8.63 -20.35
C GLU A 138 1.25 -9.11 -18.92
N GLY A 139 0.30 -9.58 -18.12
CA GLY A 139 0.56 -10.04 -16.76
C GLY A 139 1.56 -11.20 -16.66
N SER A 140 1.62 -12.08 -17.66
CA SER A 140 2.60 -13.17 -17.74
C SER A 140 4.01 -12.70 -18.15
N ARG A 141 4.18 -11.44 -18.54
CA ARG A 141 5.43 -10.84 -19.07
C ARG A 141 6.04 -9.82 -18.10
N VAL A 142 5.81 -9.96 -16.81
CA VAL A 142 6.33 -9.05 -15.76
C VAL A 142 7.83 -8.80 -15.94
N ASP A 143 8.59 -9.84 -16.25
CA ASP A 143 10.04 -9.75 -16.44
C ASP A 143 10.45 -8.92 -17.68
N ALA A 144 9.51 -8.64 -18.59
CA ALA A 144 9.77 -7.74 -19.71
C ALA A 144 9.68 -6.25 -19.30
N TYR A 145 8.96 -5.95 -18.21
CA TYR A 145 8.71 -4.58 -17.76
C TYR A 145 9.43 -4.22 -16.47
N LEU A 146 9.70 -5.20 -15.60
CA LEU A 146 10.25 -4.99 -14.27
C LEU A 146 11.49 -5.85 -14.03
N GLN A 147 12.41 -5.32 -13.24
CA GLN A 147 13.52 -6.06 -12.62
C GLN A 147 13.74 -5.57 -11.21
N LEU A 148 14.28 -6.42 -10.34
CA LEU A 148 14.66 -6.10 -8.99
C LEU A 148 16.18 -6.04 -8.88
N LYS A 149 16.73 -4.94 -8.36
CA LYS A 149 18.14 -4.85 -7.95
C LYS A 149 18.24 -4.67 -6.44
N THR A 150 19.20 -5.35 -5.82
CA THR A 150 19.52 -5.14 -4.41
C THR A 150 20.84 -4.39 -4.28
N CYS A 151 20.96 -3.55 -3.26
CA CYS A 151 22.14 -2.73 -3.02
C CYS A 151 22.39 -2.59 -1.50
N PRO A 152 23.64 -2.69 -1.02
CA PRO A 152 23.95 -2.58 0.39
C PRO A 152 24.00 -1.12 0.90
N SER A 153 23.63 -0.14 0.08
CA SER A 153 23.63 1.26 0.48
C SER A 153 22.66 1.53 1.64
N GLU A 154 23.15 2.09 2.74
CA GLU A 154 22.35 2.49 3.90
C GLU A 154 21.29 3.54 3.54
N LYS A 155 21.50 4.32 2.47
CA LYS A 155 20.52 5.30 1.97
C LYS A 155 19.23 4.65 1.45
N LEU A 156 19.25 3.34 1.19
CA LEU A 156 18.08 2.55 0.80
C LEU A 156 17.39 1.84 1.96
N ARG A 157 18.00 1.81 3.13
CA ARG A 157 17.38 1.16 4.28
C ARG A 157 16.03 1.81 4.58
N GLY A 158 14.99 0.99 4.68
CA GLY A 158 13.63 1.45 4.96
C GLY A 158 12.92 2.15 3.80
N LYS A 159 13.46 2.14 2.56
CA LYS A 159 12.82 2.73 1.37
C LYS A 159 13.08 1.93 0.09
N ILE A 160 12.27 2.18 -0.90
CA ILE A 160 12.36 1.57 -2.23
C ILE A 160 12.56 2.68 -3.25
N LEU A 161 13.56 2.53 -4.11
CA LEU A 161 13.80 3.42 -5.23
C LEU A 161 13.37 2.72 -6.53
N ILE A 162 12.69 3.43 -7.42
CA ILE A 162 12.26 2.90 -8.72
C ILE A 162 12.85 3.78 -9.81
N ASP A 163 13.70 3.18 -10.65
CA ASP A 163 14.21 3.82 -11.86
C ASP A 163 13.32 3.48 -13.06
N SER A 164 12.90 4.48 -13.81
CA SER A 164 12.10 4.26 -15.02
C SER A 164 12.99 4.04 -16.24
N PRO A 165 12.50 3.30 -17.24
CA PRO A 165 13.11 3.37 -18.57
C PRO A 165 13.14 4.82 -19.06
N GLY A 166 14.10 5.14 -19.94
CA GLY A 166 14.13 6.45 -20.61
C GLY A 166 12.90 6.59 -21.51
N PHE A 167 12.16 7.69 -21.35
CA PHE A 167 11.04 7.99 -22.23
C PHE A 167 11.58 8.60 -23.52
N ASP A 168 11.41 7.87 -24.63
CA ASP A 168 11.72 8.33 -25.97
C ASP A 168 10.43 8.36 -26.81
N ALA A 169 10.28 9.36 -27.69
CA ALA A 169 9.05 9.60 -28.43
C ALA A 169 8.62 8.40 -29.30
N ASP A 170 9.57 7.60 -29.78
CA ASP A 170 9.30 6.48 -30.70
C ASP A 170 9.05 5.13 -29.97
N ALA A 171 9.41 5.00 -28.68
CA ALA A 171 9.37 3.73 -27.95
C ALA A 171 8.16 3.59 -27.00
N GLN A 172 7.23 4.55 -27.00
CA GLN A 172 6.12 4.59 -26.03
C GLN A 172 5.01 3.60 -26.40
N ARG A 173 5.18 2.35 -25.98
CA ARG A 173 4.08 1.38 -26.01
C ARG A 173 3.02 1.80 -24.99
N THR A 174 1.74 1.73 -25.37
CA THR A 174 0.60 2.05 -24.50
C THR A 174 0.65 1.31 -23.15
N SER A 175 1.18 0.08 -23.12
CA SER A 175 1.39 -0.72 -21.92
C SER A 175 2.42 -0.09 -20.97
N THR A 176 3.56 0.40 -21.49
CA THR A 176 4.59 1.06 -20.66
C THR A 176 4.05 2.32 -20.01
N LEU A 177 3.28 3.14 -20.72
CA LEU A 177 2.65 4.34 -20.14
C LEU A 177 1.66 4.00 -19.02
N ARG A 178 0.83 2.96 -19.20
CA ARG A 178 -0.10 2.52 -18.15
C ARG A 178 0.62 1.99 -16.92
N ILE A 179 1.70 1.24 -17.09
CA ILE A 179 2.55 0.77 -15.99
C ILE A 179 3.20 1.97 -15.30
N THR A 180 3.63 3.00 -16.04
CA THR A 180 4.16 4.24 -15.48
C THR A 180 3.12 4.93 -14.61
N ASP A 181 1.88 5.09 -15.08
CA ASP A 181 0.79 5.67 -14.30
C ASP A 181 0.52 4.90 -13.01
N HIS A 182 0.58 3.58 -13.07
CA HIS A 182 0.41 2.72 -11.91
C HIS A 182 1.55 2.90 -10.90
N ILE A 183 2.81 2.89 -11.35
CA ILE A 183 3.99 3.15 -10.50
C ILE A 183 3.92 4.53 -9.86
N ILE A 184 3.55 5.56 -10.62
CA ILE A 184 3.35 6.92 -10.10
C ILE A 184 2.27 6.93 -9.02
N ALA A 185 1.17 6.22 -9.23
CA ALA A 185 0.09 6.14 -8.25
C ALA A 185 0.54 5.51 -6.92
N LEU A 186 1.44 4.53 -6.98
CA LEU A 186 1.99 3.84 -5.80
C LEU A 186 3.11 4.64 -5.12
N SER A 187 3.78 5.55 -5.86
CA SER A 187 4.93 6.31 -5.36
C SER A 187 4.52 7.39 -4.37
N ASP A 188 5.34 7.57 -3.35
CA ASP A 188 5.22 8.65 -2.36
C ASP A 188 5.90 9.92 -2.82
N LEU A 189 6.97 9.77 -3.60
CA LEU A 189 7.73 10.85 -4.19
C LEU A 189 8.11 10.48 -5.62
N VAL A 190 7.99 11.43 -6.52
CA VAL A 190 8.33 11.28 -7.93
C VAL A 190 9.29 12.37 -8.34
N LEU A 191 10.51 12.00 -8.67
CA LEU A 191 11.55 12.86 -9.22
C LEU A 191 11.44 12.83 -10.74
N VAL A 192 11.11 13.95 -11.36
CA VAL A 192 10.99 14.06 -12.82
C VAL A 192 12.21 14.80 -13.35
N MET A 193 13.10 14.08 -14.03
CA MET A 193 14.38 14.60 -14.49
C MET A 193 14.34 15.04 -15.95
N PHE A 194 14.90 16.20 -16.21
CA PHE A 194 15.03 16.83 -17.52
C PHE A 194 16.50 17.07 -17.85
N ASP A 195 16.82 17.06 -19.13
CA ASP A 195 18.16 17.35 -19.64
C ASP A 195 18.28 18.85 -20.00
N ALA A 196 19.23 19.56 -19.36
CA ALA A 196 19.43 20.97 -19.63
C ALA A 196 19.94 21.27 -21.06
N ARG A 197 20.50 20.28 -21.76
CA ARG A 197 20.87 20.41 -23.16
C ARG A 197 19.67 20.51 -24.11
N HIS A 198 18.51 20.02 -23.64
CA HIS A 198 17.24 20.03 -24.37
C HIS A 198 16.14 20.53 -23.44
N PRO A 199 16.16 21.83 -23.07
CA PRO A 199 15.27 22.37 -22.05
C PRO A 199 13.80 22.42 -22.50
N GLU A 200 13.57 22.37 -23.81
CA GLU A 200 12.22 22.32 -24.35
C GLU A 200 11.63 20.90 -24.23
N PRO A 201 10.46 20.74 -23.66
CA PRO A 201 9.89 19.43 -23.37
C PRO A 201 9.33 18.71 -24.62
N GLY A 202 9.88 18.96 -25.83
CA GLY A 202 9.36 18.41 -27.08
C GLY A 202 9.24 16.89 -27.09
N ALA A 203 10.31 16.16 -26.80
CA ALA A 203 10.31 14.70 -26.73
C ALA A 203 9.51 14.14 -25.53
N MET A 204 9.26 14.97 -24.52
CA MET A 204 8.56 14.59 -23.30
C MET A 204 7.10 15.08 -23.26
N GLN A 205 6.63 15.78 -24.29
CA GLN A 205 5.29 16.39 -24.26
C GLN A 205 4.18 15.37 -24.02
N ASP A 206 4.25 14.19 -24.61
CA ASP A 206 3.21 13.17 -24.45
C ASP A 206 3.28 12.53 -23.06
N THR A 207 4.47 12.28 -22.54
CA THR A 207 4.69 11.82 -21.18
C THR A 207 4.29 12.88 -20.16
N LEU A 208 4.67 14.15 -20.41
CA LEU A 208 4.24 15.28 -19.56
C LEU A 208 2.73 15.48 -19.62
N LYS A 209 2.09 15.43 -20.76
CA LYS A 209 0.63 15.50 -20.87
C LYS A 209 -0.04 14.39 -20.05
N HIS A 210 0.51 13.19 -20.09
CA HIS A 210 0.00 12.05 -19.33
C HIS A 210 0.22 12.25 -17.82
N LEU A 211 1.44 12.64 -17.42
CA LEU A 211 1.77 12.97 -16.03
C LEU A 211 0.95 14.16 -15.52
N VAL A 212 0.81 15.21 -16.36
CA VAL A 212 0.15 16.46 -16.02
C VAL A 212 -1.35 16.31 -15.96
N SER A 213 -1.99 15.68 -16.94
CA SER A 213 -3.45 15.48 -16.94
C SER A 213 -3.90 14.68 -15.71
N ASN A 214 -3.07 13.73 -15.28
CA ASN A 214 -3.32 12.94 -14.09
C ASN A 214 -2.88 13.62 -12.78
N THR A 215 -1.92 14.56 -12.82
CA THR A 215 -1.33 15.20 -11.64
C THR A 215 -2.12 16.43 -11.19
N ILE A 216 -2.58 17.27 -12.12
CA ILE A 216 -3.35 18.50 -11.81
C ILE A 216 -4.68 18.18 -11.12
N THR A 217 -5.28 17.05 -11.45
CA THR A 217 -6.53 16.57 -10.85
C THR A 217 -6.35 15.81 -9.54
N ARG A 218 -5.10 15.50 -9.15
CA ARG A 218 -4.79 14.73 -7.93
C ARG A 218 -4.56 15.64 -6.73
N PRO A 219 -5.08 15.28 -5.55
CA PRO A 219 -4.82 16.03 -4.31
C PRO A 219 -3.37 15.91 -3.81
N ASP A 220 -2.53 15.06 -4.45
CA ASP A 220 -1.17 14.73 -4.05
C ASP A 220 -0.09 15.33 -4.98
N SER A 221 -0.35 16.50 -5.57
CA SER A 221 0.59 17.21 -6.45
C SER A 221 1.96 17.50 -5.79
N ASN A 222 2.01 17.59 -4.46
CA ASN A 222 3.24 17.85 -3.70
C ASN A 222 4.27 16.70 -3.73
N LYS A 223 3.91 15.56 -4.30
CA LYS A 223 4.85 14.43 -4.44
C LYS A 223 5.78 14.55 -5.66
N PHE A 224 5.61 15.56 -6.51
CA PHE A 224 6.43 15.73 -7.69
C PHE A 224 7.51 16.78 -7.48
N LEU A 225 8.77 16.41 -7.74
CA LEU A 225 9.91 17.32 -7.83
C LEU A 225 10.40 17.33 -9.27
N PHE A 226 10.53 18.53 -9.84
CA PHE A 226 11.00 18.71 -11.21
C PHE A 226 12.45 19.13 -11.19
N ILE A 227 13.32 18.36 -11.82
CA ILE A 227 14.78 18.49 -11.74
C ILE A 227 15.35 18.70 -13.13
N LEU A 228 15.92 19.87 -13.37
CA LEU A 228 16.73 20.15 -14.55
C LEU A 228 18.16 19.73 -14.24
N ASN A 229 18.56 18.61 -14.82
CA ASN A 229 19.88 18.02 -14.62
C ASN A 229 20.85 18.41 -15.74
N GLN A 230 22.15 18.21 -15.51
CA GLN A 230 23.23 18.54 -16.46
C GLN A 230 23.32 20.05 -16.76
N ILE A 231 22.98 20.89 -15.78
CA ILE A 231 22.99 22.35 -15.92
C ILE A 231 24.42 22.91 -16.13
N ASP A 232 25.45 22.13 -15.79
CA ASP A 232 26.86 22.44 -16.07
C ASP A 232 27.13 22.68 -17.55
N ASN A 233 26.39 22.01 -18.46
CA ASN A 233 26.53 22.22 -19.89
C ASN A 233 26.18 23.65 -20.33
N THR A 234 25.34 24.34 -19.55
CA THR A 234 24.92 25.71 -19.83
C THR A 234 25.92 26.77 -19.29
N ALA A 235 26.92 26.33 -18.54
CA ALA A 235 27.91 27.25 -17.97
C ALA A 235 28.75 28.00 -19.02
N ARG A 236 28.78 27.51 -20.26
CA ARG A 236 29.45 28.15 -21.41
C ARG A 236 28.52 29.04 -22.24
N GLU A 237 27.26 29.13 -21.86
CA GLU A 237 26.29 29.99 -22.52
C GLU A 237 26.34 31.39 -21.91
N ASP A 238 26.07 32.41 -22.71
CA ASP A 238 26.06 33.81 -22.26
C ASP A 238 24.98 34.07 -21.20
N ASN A 239 23.90 33.28 -21.21
CA ASN A 239 22.78 33.43 -20.27
C ASN A 239 22.22 32.08 -19.81
N PRO A 240 22.86 31.42 -18.83
CA PRO A 240 22.39 30.14 -18.28
C PRO A 240 20.97 30.19 -17.69
N GLU A 241 20.53 31.35 -17.17
CA GLU A 241 19.20 31.56 -16.60
C GLU A 241 18.10 31.46 -17.67
N GLU A 242 18.41 31.74 -18.95
CA GLU A 242 17.45 31.62 -20.05
C GLU A 242 17.04 30.18 -20.31
N VAL A 243 17.96 29.23 -20.16
CA VAL A 243 17.71 27.78 -20.26
C VAL A 243 16.72 27.35 -19.19
N VAL A 244 16.92 27.80 -17.93
CA VAL A 244 15.99 27.51 -16.83
C VAL A 244 14.62 28.13 -17.10
N ALA A 245 14.58 29.39 -17.58
CA ALA A 245 13.34 30.07 -17.92
C ALA A 245 12.60 29.40 -19.09
N ALA A 246 13.31 28.93 -20.11
CA ALA A 246 12.75 28.19 -21.23
C ALA A 246 12.12 26.88 -20.76
N TRP A 247 12.83 26.11 -19.92
CA TRP A 247 12.32 24.89 -19.31
C TRP A 247 11.05 25.14 -18.47
N GLN A 248 11.07 26.15 -17.60
CA GLN A 248 9.89 26.50 -16.78
C GLN A 248 8.70 26.96 -17.64
N ARG A 249 8.94 27.74 -18.70
CA ARG A 249 7.89 28.11 -19.66
C ARG A 249 7.29 26.88 -20.34
N GLY A 250 8.14 25.93 -20.75
CA GLY A 250 7.68 24.66 -21.36
C GLY A 250 6.81 23.85 -20.42
N LEU A 251 7.20 23.72 -19.14
CA LEU A 251 6.39 23.05 -18.11
C LEU A 251 5.05 23.76 -17.88
N ALA A 252 5.07 25.09 -17.80
CA ALA A 252 3.85 25.89 -17.63
C ALA A 252 2.89 25.74 -18.82
N GLN A 253 3.41 25.71 -20.07
CA GLN A 253 2.62 25.43 -21.27
C GLN A 253 2.01 24.04 -21.28
N ALA A 254 2.71 23.05 -20.68
CA ALA A 254 2.17 21.71 -20.47
C ALA A 254 1.16 21.64 -19.29
N GLY A 255 0.89 22.76 -18.60
CA GLY A 255 -0.06 22.85 -17.49
C GLY A 255 0.55 22.69 -16.09
N LEU A 256 1.89 22.49 -15.99
CA LEU A 256 2.61 22.41 -14.71
C LEU A 256 2.98 23.82 -14.21
N THR A 257 2.00 24.51 -13.62
CA THR A 257 2.18 25.86 -13.08
C THR A 257 2.58 25.88 -11.61
N ALA A 258 2.47 24.75 -10.93
CA ALA A 258 2.82 24.59 -9.52
C ALA A 258 3.78 23.41 -9.33
N GLY A 259 4.74 23.55 -8.43
CA GLY A 259 5.73 22.51 -8.12
C GLY A 259 7.05 23.12 -7.63
N LYS A 260 7.93 22.27 -7.15
CA LYS A 260 9.29 22.65 -6.78
C LYS A 260 10.24 22.32 -7.92
N PHE A 261 11.08 23.29 -8.29
CA PHE A 261 11.98 23.22 -9.44
C PHE A 261 13.42 23.30 -8.96
N TYR A 262 14.22 22.28 -9.29
CA TYR A 262 15.58 22.10 -8.85
C TYR A 262 16.54 22.06 -10.04
N ARG A 263 17.81 22.40 -9.80
CA ARG A 263 18.89 22.39 -10.76
C ARG A 263 20.03 21.52 -10.24
N THR A 264 20.45 20.53 -11.01
CA THR A 264 21.49 19.61 -10.57
C THR A 264 22.46 19.28 -11.69
N TYR A 265 23.62 18.77 -11.31
CA TYR A 265 24.59 18.12 -12.18
C TYR A 265 25.51 17.22 -11.38
N ASP A 266 26.23 16.32 -12.04
CA ASP A 266 27.23 15.47 -11.43
C ASP A 266 28.58 16.17 -11.41
N LYS A 267 29.19 16.38 -10.24
CA LYS A 267 30.50 17.03 -10.10
C LYS A 267 31.62 16.26 -10.79
N GLU A 268 31.56 14.92 -10.79
CA GLU A 268 32.60 14.07 -11.40
C GLU A 268 32.51 14.03 -12.93
N ALA A 269 31.30 14.20 -13.47
CA ALA A 269 31.04 14.19 -14.91
C ALA A 269 30.86 15.60 -15.50
N ALA A 270 31.04 16.65 -14.68
CA ALA A 270 30.80 18.04 -15.07
C ALA A 270 31.73 18.51 -16.18
N VAL A 271 31.19 19.33 -17.08
CA VAL A 271 31.99 20.05 -18.08
C VAL A 271 32.90 21.03 -17.36
N PRO A 272 34.21 21.13 -17.73
CA PRO A 272 35.12 22.07 -17.11
C PRO A 272 34.60 23.51 -17.19
N PHE A 273 34.56 24.18 -16.05
CA PHE A 273 34.22 25.61 -15.95
C PHE A 273 35.44 26.46 -16.31
N GLU A 274 35.21 27.52 -17.07
CA GLU A 274 36.28 28.45 -17.48
C GLU A 274 36.61 29.47 -16.39
N ASP A 275 35.65 29.79 -15.53
CA ASP A 275 35.77 30.77 -14.44
C ASP A 275 35.43 30.12 -13.09
N ASP A 276 36.29 30.29 -12.11
CA ASP A 276 36.08 29.80 -10.74
C ASP A 276 34.87 30.42 -10.06
N SER A 277 34.55 31.69 -10.34
CA SER A 277 33.37 32.36 -9.79
C SER A 277 32.06 31.77 -10.33
N VAL A 278 32.06 31.41 -11.60
CA VAL A 278 30.92 30.70 -12.23
C VAL A 278 30.79 29.31 -11.60
N ARG A 279 31.91 28.58 -11.46
CA ARG A 279 31.91 27.27 -10.82
C ARG A 279 31.31 27.34 -9.40
N GLU A 280 31.78 28.25 -8.55
CA GLU A 280 31.32 28.41 -7.17
C GLU A 280 29.80 28.69 -7.11
N ARG A 281 29.29 29.55 -8.00
CA ARG A 281 27.86 29.85 -8.10
C ARG A 281 27.04 28.61 -8.48
N PHE A 282 27.51 27.84 -9.46
CA PHE A 282 26.82 26.60 -9.89
C PHE A 282 26.86 25.51 -8.82
N GLU A 283 28.03 25.33 -8.16
CA GLU A 283 28.18 24.38 -7.06
C GLU A 283 27.30 24.73 -5.87
N THR A 284 27.34 26.00 -5.41
CA THR A 284 26.52 26.47 -4.28
C THR A 284 25.02 26.22 -4.55
N LYS A 285 24.53 26.55 -5.76
CA LYS A 285 23.12 26.35 -6.10
C LYS A 285 22.79 24.86 -6.20
N ARG A 286 23.62 24.08 -6.85
CA ARG A 286 23.47 22.63 -6.97
C ARG A 286 23.44 21.96 -5.60
N ASP A 287 24.35 22.31 -4.70
CA ASP A 287 24.45 21.70 -3.38
C ASP A 287 23.22 22.05 -2.52
N ALA A 288 22.72 23.28 -2.59
CA ALA A 288 21.48 23.68 -1.94
C ALA A 288 20.26 22.89 -2.48
N ASP A 289 20.14 22.78 -3.81
CA ASP A 289 19.05 22.04 -4.43
C ASP A 289 19.12 20.53 -4.13
N MET A 290 20.33 19.94 -4.13
CA MET A 290 20.54 18.53 -3.78
C MET A 290 20.24 18.25 -2.30
N ALA A 291 20.59 19.16 -1.40
CA ALA A 291 20.23 19.04 0.02
C ALA A 291 18.70 19.00 0.18
N GLU A 292 17.98 19.93 -0.45
CA GLU A 292 16.50 19.96 -0.37
C GLU A 292 15.84 18.70 -0.96
N ILE A 293 16.38 18.18 -2.08
CA ILE A 293 15.89 16.91 -2.66
C ILE A 293 16.13 15.75 -1.70
N THR A 294 17.34 15.68 -1.11
CA THR A 294 17.71 14.60 -0.18
C THR A 294 16.86 14.65 1.08
N ASP A 295 16.66 15.84 1.65
CA ASP A 295 15.79 16.04 2.81
C ASP A 295 14.36 15.63 2.51
N ARG A 296 13.84 15.96 1.32
CA ARG A 296 12.51 15.54 0.90
C ARG A 296 12.40 14.01 0.76
N MET A 297 13.44 13.36 0.23
CA MET A 297 13.52 11.89 0.15
C MET A 297 13.59 11.25 1.54
N ALA A 298 14.19 11.87 2.54
CA ALA A 298 14.17 11.41 3.93
C ALA A 298 12.80 11.62 4.58
N GLN A 299 12.17 12.78 4.37
CA GLN A 299 10.86 13.12 4.93
C GLN A 299 9.76 12.14 4.50
N VAL A 300 9.85 11.55 3.31
CA VAL A 300 8.86 10.57 2.80
C VAL A 300 8.74 9.33 3.70
N GLU A 301 9.82 8.92 4.35
CA GLU A 301 9.83 7.80 5.29
C GLU A 301 8.94 8.08 6.51
N ILE A 302 9.08 9.30 7.06
CA ILE A 302 8.23 9.75 8.17
C ILE A 302 6.76 9.79 7.73
N GLU A 303 6.48 10.42 6.60
CA GLU A 303 5.12 10.52 6.06
C GLU A 303 4.50 9.14 5.80
N ARG A 304 5.30 8.15 5.37
CA ARG A 304 4.83 6.79 5.14
C ARG A 304 4.40 6.13 6.45
N SER A 305 5.16 6.29 7.53
CA SER A 305 4.80 5.75 8.84
C SER A 305 3.44 6.27 9.30
N TYR A 306 3.18 7.57 9.20
CA TYR A 306 1.86 8.15 9.49
C TYR A 306 0.76 7.62 8.57
N ARG A 307 1.05 7.45 7.27
CA ARG A 307 0.07 6.92 6.32
C ARG A 307 -0.31 5.47 6.59
N VAL A 308 0.65 4.63 6.99
CA VAL A 308 0.40 3.22 7.37
C VAL A 308 -0.51 3.14 8.59
N VAL A 309 -0.27 3.96 9.62
CA VAL A 309 -1.12 4.04 10.82
C VAL A 309 -2.50 4.61 10.48
N GLY A 310 -2.56 5.69 9.71
CA GLY A 310 -3.84 6.28 9.27
C GLY A 310 -4.67 5.32 8.41
N LEU A 311 -4.02 4.48 7.59
CA LEU A 311 -4.70 3.44 6.82
C LEU A 311 -5.27 2.34 7.73
N LEU A 312 -4.56 1.92 8.78
CA LEU A 312 -5.05 0.97 9.79
C LEU A 312 -6.34 1.49 10.44
N GLU A 313 -6.32 2.73 10.90
CA GLU A 313 -7.48 3.40 11.49
C GLU A 313 -8.66 3.48 10.51
N LYS A 314 -8.39 3.92 9.28
CA LYS A 314 -9.39 4.03 8.22
C LYS A 314 -10.03 2.69 7.89
N LEU A 315 -9.22 1.61 7.77
CA LEU A 315 -9.71 0.26 7.52
C LEU A 315 -10.57 -0.26 8.67
N ALA A 316 -10.14 -0.06 9.92
CA ALA A 316 -10.92 -0.46 11.10
C ALA A 316 -12.27 0.25 11.13
N LYS A 317 -12.30 1.57 10.95
CA LYS A 317 -13.54 2.37 10.86
C LYS A 317 -14.42 1.95 9.69
N ARG A 318 -13.83 1.67 8.53
CA ARG A 318 -14.57 1.23 7.34
C ARG A 318 -15.24 -0.14 7.55
N ILE A 319 -14.55 -1.08 8.21
CA ILE A 319 -15.16 -2.37 8.58
C ILE A 319 -16.35 -2.13 9.49
N GLU A 320 -16.20 -1.33 10.54
CA GLU A 320 -17.24 -1.12 11.56
C GLU A 320 -18.44 -0.35 11.02
N HIS A 321 -18.22 0.74 10.28
CA HIS A 321 -19.27 1.69 9.89
C HIS A 321 -19.83 1.50 8.48
N GLU A 322 -19.09 0.81 7.59
CA GLU A 322 -19.55 0.61 6.21
C GLU A 322 -19.83 -0.87 5.91
N VAL A 323 -18.83 -1.76 6.13
CA VAL A 323 -18.93 -3.17 5.74
C VAL A 323 -20.00 -3.89 6.56
N LEU A 324 -19.93 -3.82 7.88
CA LEU A 324 -20.85 -4.54 8.77
C LEU A 324 -22.31 -4.09 8.63
N PRO A 325 -22.63 -2.78 8.56
CA PRO A 325 -23.99 -2.33 8.30
C PRO A 325 -24.50 -2.75 6.91
N THR A 326 -23.62 -2.77 5.90
CA THR A 326 -24.00 -3.21 4.55
C THR A 326 -24.32 -4.70 4.52
N ILE A 327 -23.51 -5.56 5.16
CA ILE A 327 -23.83 -7.00 5.31
C ILE A 327 -25.16 -7.18 6.02
N SER A 328 -25.41 -6.43 7.10
CA SER A 328 -26.67 -6.52 7.85
C SER A 328 -27.87 -6.12 6.99
N ARG A 329 -27.75 -5.07 6.19
CA ARG A 329 -28.78 -4.62 5.24
C ARG A 329 -29.09 -5.67 4.17
N GLU A 330 -28.04 -6.25 3.57
CA GLU A 330 -28.21 -7.29 2.54
C GLU A 330 -28.85 -8.57 3.13
N LYS A 331 -28.46 -8.98 4.34
CA LYS A 331 -29.10 -10.10 5.06
C LYS A 331 -30.57 -9.82 5.37
N ALA A 332 -30.90 -8.61 5.82
CA ALA A 332 -32.29 -8.21 6.05
C ALA A 332 -33.12 -8.21 4.75
N SER A 333 -32.50 -7.81 3.62
CA SER A 333 -33.11 -7.90 2.30
C SER A 333 -33.39 -9.34 1.91
N ILE A 334 -32.42 -10.25 2.10
CA ILE A 334 -32.60 -11.69 1.85
C ILE A 334 -33.73 -12.25 2.72
N LYS A 335 -33.71 -11.98 4.03
CA LYS A 335 -34.77 -12.40 4.95
C LYS A 335 -36.15 -12.01 4.43
N ARG A 336 -36.34 -10.74 4.07
CA ARG A 336 -37.61 -10.21 3.56
C ARG A 336 -38.04 -10.95 2.27
N LYS A 337 -37.10 -11.10 1.31
CA LYS A 337 -37.39 -11.80 0.04
C LYS A 337 -37.74 -13.27 0.24
N VAL A 338 -37.07 -13.98 1.16
CA VAL A 338 -37.36 -15.37 1.49
C VAL A 338 -38.73 -15.50 2.14
N LEU A 339 -39.04 -14.66 3.14
CA LEU A 339 -40.36 -14.70 3.81
C LEU A 339 -41.52 -14.41 2.83
N TRP A 340 -41.35 -13.44 1.93
CA TRP A 340 -42.34 -13.19 0.87
C TRP A 340 -42.41 -14.34 -0.13
N GLY A 341 -41.28 -14.91 -0.53
CA GLY A 341 -41.22 -16.08 -1.40
C GLY A 341 -41.92 -17.30 -0.77
N ASP A 342 -41.66 -17.57 0.51
CA ASP A 342 -42.33 -18.62 1.27
C ASP A 342 -43.83 -18.36 1.34
N GLY A 343 -44.27 -17.16 1.69
CA GLY A 343 -45.67 -16.78 1.77
C GLY A 343 -46.41 -16.99 0.44
N ILE A 344 -45.84 -16.57 -0.67
CA ILE A 344 -46.43 -16.78 -2.00
C ILE A 344 -46.46 -18.28 -2.35
N THR A 345 -45.33 -18.99 -2.15
CA THR A 345 -45.22 -20.40 -2.55
C THR A 345 -46.16 -21.28 -1.71
N PHE A 346 -46.17 -21.09 -0.39
CA PHE A 346 -47.08 -21.85 0.49
C PHE A 346 -48.55 -21.46 0.30
N GLY A 347 -48.83 -20.18 0.01
CA GLY A 347 -50.16 -19.73 -0.33
C GLY A 347 -50.72 -20.41 -1.59
N LEU A 348 -49.89 -20.46 -2.65
CA LEU A 348 -50.26 -21.14 -3.90
C LEU A 348 -50.40 -22.66 -3.72
N LEU A 349 -49.46 -23.30 -3.00
CA LEU A 349 -49.54 -24.73 -2.71
C LEU A 349 -50.76 -25.07 -1.84
N GLY A 350 -51.06 -24.25 -0.84
CA GLY A 350 -52.22 -24.39 0.02
C GLY A 350 -53.53 -24.23 -0.77
N ALA A 351 -53.63 -23.20 -1.60
CA ALA A 351 -54.80 -23.00 -2.46
C ALA A 351 -55.00 -24.17 -3.44
N ALA A 352 -53.92 -24.66 -4.06
CA ALA A 352 -53.98 -25.84 -4.94
C ALA A 352 -54.42 -27.09 -4.18
N LEU A 353 -53.86 -27.32 -2.98
CA LEU A 353 -54.23 -28.46 -2.12
C LEU A 353 -55.72 -28.39 -1.74
N VAL A 354 -56.22 -27.24 -1.27
CA VAL A 354 -57.61 -27.05 -0.93
C VAL A 354 -58.49 -27.30 -2.16
N THR A 355 -58.16 -26.74 -3.31
CA THR A 355 -58.90 -26.95 -4.55
C THR A 355 -58.97 -28.44 -4.93
N LEU A 356 -57.83 -29.14 -4.89
CA LEU A 356 -57.76 -30.57 -5.21
C LEU A 356 -58.59 -31.43 -4.23
N THR A 357 -58.53 -31.13 -2.93
CA THR A 357 -59.27 -31.89 -1.91
C THR A 357 -60.77 -31.59 -1.95
N VAL A 358 -61.20 -30.38 -2.33
CA VAL A 358 -62.61 -30.07 -2.63
C VAL A 358 -63.06 -30.79 -3.87
N MET A 359 -62.30 -30.82 -4.96
CA MET A 359 -62.64 -31.59 -6.17
C MET A 359 -62.70 -33.10 -5.93
N ALA A 360 -61.88 -33.61 -5.01
CA ALA A 360 -61.91 -35.01 -4.59
C ALA A 360 -63.07 -35.37 -3.66
N GLY A 361 -63.87 -34.39 -3.24
CA GLY A 361 -65.01 -34.61 -2.36
C GLY A 361 -64.64 -34.90 -0.90
N TYR A 362 -63.50 -34.48 -0.46
CA TYR A 362 -62.98 -34.71 0.93
C TYR A 362 -63.48 -33.67 1.94
N TRP A 363 -64.44 -32.83 1.58
CA TRP A 363 -65.01 -31.79 2.41
C TRP A 363 -66.50 -31.98 2.62
N ASP A 364 -66.88 -32.03 3.90
CA ASP A 364 -68.29 -31.98 4.29
C ASP A 364 -68.56 -30.59 4.89
N GLY A 365 -69.10 -29.70 4.06
CA GLY A 365 -69.20 -28.29 4.37
C GLY A 365 -67.85 -27.66 4.51
N PHE A 366 -67.48 -27.20 5.72
CA PHE A 366 -66.16 -26.62 6.05
C PHE A 366 -65.25 -27.61 6.77
N THR A 367 -65.68 -28.89 6.92
CA THR A 367 -64.90 -29.90 7.63
C THR A 367 -64.15 -30.79 6.64
N PHE A 368 -62.84 -30.97 6.81
CA PHE A 368 -62.04 -31.89 6.04
C PHE A 368 -62.20 -33.30 6.59
N ALA A 369 -62.85 -34.18 5.83
CA ALA A 369 -63.26 -35.54 6.27
C ALA A 369 -62.98 -36.57 5.19
N PRO A 370 -61.79 -36.83 4.71
CA PRO A 370 -61.48 -37.91 3.81
C PRO A 370 -61.65 -39.27 4.52
N PRO A 371 -61.99 -40.33 3.82
CA PRO A 371 -62.31 -41.67 4.42
C PRO A 371 -61.14 -42.28 5.25
N TRP A 372 -59.91 -41.84 5.01
CA TRP A 372 -58.72 -42.37 5.64
C TRP A 372 -58.28 -41.51 6.85
N TRP A 373 -58.89 -40.35 7.12
CA TRP A 373 -58.42 -39.35 8.11
C TRP A 373 -58.49 -39.87 9.53
N ASP A 374 -59.61 -40.52 9.90
CA ASP A 374 -59.77 -41.03 11.26
C ASP A 374 -58.82 -42.18 11.57
N GLY A 375 -58.49 -43.01 10.57
CA GLY A 375 -57.46 -44.05 10.73
C GLY A 375 -56.05 -43.52 10.98
N ILE A 376 -55.69 -42.41 10.38
CA ILE A 376 -54.40 -41.80 10.61
C ILE A 376 -54.35 -41.09 11.98
N LEU A 377 -55.42 -40.43 12.37
CA LEU A 377 -55.48 -39.75 13.66
C LEU A 377 -55.57 -40.72 14.85
N ALA A 378 -56.17 -41.90 14.64
CA ALA A 378 -56.28 -42.93 15.69
C ALA A 378 -54.94 -43.65 15.96
N ASP A 379 -54.02 -43.68 15.01
CA ASP A 379 -52.70 -44.31 15.16
C ASP A 379 -51.61 -43.25 15.39
N PRO A 380 -50.97 -43.22 16.60
CA PRO A 380 -49.93 -42.26 16.91
C PRO A 380 -48.70 -42.35 16.01
N ILE A 381 -48.40 -43.54 15.44
CA ILE A 381 -47.26 -43.74 14.55
C ILE A 381 -47.55 -43.11 13.20
N LEU A 382 -48.74 -43.35 12.63
CA LEU A 382 -49.15 -42.79 11.33
C LEU A 382 -49.30 -41.27 11.39
N SER A 383 -49.88 -40.73 12.47
CA SER A 383 -49.98 -39.28 12.66
C SER A 383 -48.62 -38.62 12.85
N GLY A 384 -47.69 -39.26 13.58
CA GLY A 384 -46.28 -38.81 13.70
C GLY A 384 -45.54 -38.84 12.38
N LEU A 385 -45.72 -39.90 11.56
CA LEU A 385 -45.12 -40.00 10.24
C LEU A 385 -45.65 -38.92 9.28
N MET A 386 -46.96 -38.69 9.29
CA MET A 386 -47.60 -37.64 8.49
C MET A 386 -47.05 -36.25 8.86
N LEU A 387 -46.92 -35.95 10.17
CA LEU A 387 -46.35 -34.70 10.63
C LEU A 387 -44.90 -34.56 10.18
N ALA A 388 -44.10 -35.63 10.29
CA ALA A 388 -42.71 -35.63 9.83
C ALA A 388 -42.60 -35.37 8.33
N VAL A 389 -43.45 -35.98 7.51
CA VAL A 389 -43.51 -35.73 6.06
C VAL A 389 -43.91 -34.30 5.77
N LEU A 390 -44.90 -33.74 6.44
CA LEU A 390 -45.32 -32.35 6.30
C LEU A 390 -44.16 -31.40 6.64
N VAL A 391 -43.52 -31.56 7.80
CA VAL A 391 -42.36 -30.75 8.20
C VAL A 391 -41.23 -30.88 7.18
N GLY A 392 -40.97 -32.08 6.65
CA GLY A 392 -39.98 -32.33 5.63
C GLY A 392 -40.29 -31.59 4.32
N VAL A 393 -41.54 -31.63 3.85
CA VAL A 393 -41.98 -30.92 2.64
C VAL A 393 -41.89 -29.41 2.82
N PHE A 394 -42.38 -28.89 3.95
CA PHE A 394 -42.28 -27.46 4.26
C PHE A 394 -40.82 -27.01 4.35
N GLY A 395 -39.97 -27.77 5.03
CA GLY A 395 -38.53 -27.51 5.11
C GLY A 395 -37.83 -27.52 3.76
N TYR A 396 -38.19 -28.48 2.89
CA TYR A 396 -37.63 -28.59 1.54
C TYR A 396 -38.03 -27.42 0.64
N VAL A 397 -39.31 -27.05 0.65
CA VAL A 397 -39.81 -25.89 -0.11
C VAL A 397 -39.15 -24.60 0.36
N HIS A 398 -39.10 -24.38 1.68
CA HIS A 398 -38.36 -23.25 2.25
C HIS A 398 -36.90 -23.22 1.79
N TYR A 399 -36.23 -24.39 1.79
CA TYR A 399 -34.83 -24.49 1.32
C TYR A 399 -34.71 -24.10 -0.16
N LEU A 400 -35.64 -24.52 -1.04
CA LEU A 400 -35.62 -24.16 -2.46
C LEU A 400 -35.82 -22.66 -2.69
N VAL A 401 -36.79 -22.05 -2.02
CA VAL A 401 -37.05 -20.60 -2.08
C VAL A 401 -35.81 -19.83 -1.60
N ARG A 402 -35.27 -20.23 -0.48
CA ARG A 402 -34.04 -19.64 0.06
C ARG A 402 -32.86 -19.76 -0.90
N LYS A 403 -32.63 -20.96 -1.47
CA LYS A 403 -31.52 -21.20 -2.42
C LYS A 403 -31.63 -20.29 -3.63
N PHE A 404 -32.84 -20.11 -4.16
CA PHE A 404 -33.11 -19.23 -5.30
C PHE A 404 -32.81 -17.76 -4.96
N VAL A 405 -33.34 -17.25 -3.84
CA VAL A 405 -33.15 -15.87 -3.41
C VAL A 405 -31.67 -15.57 -3.14
N VAL A 406 -30.97 -16.47 -2.43
CA VAL A 406 -29.55 -16.33 -2.13
C VAL A 406 -28.72 -16.33 -3.42
N LYS A 407 -28.96 -17.28 -4.33
CA LYS A 407 -28.25 -17.37 -5.63
C LYS A 407 -28.43 -16.09 -6.46
N SER A 408 -29.67 -15.58 -6.54
CA SER A 408 -29.97 -14.33 -7.26
C SER A 408 -29.27 -13.12 -6.64
N THR A 409 -29.24 -13.05 -5.30
CA THR A 409 -28.59 -11.94 -4.59
C THR A 409 -27.08 -12.00 -4.75
N LEU A 410 -26.44 -13.17 -4.61
CA LEU A 410 -25.01 -13.34 -4.83
C LEU A 410 -24.60 -12.99 -6.26
N LYS A 411 -25.36 -13.45 -7.27
CA LYS A 411 -25.10 -13.09 -8.68
C LYS A 411 -25.13 -11.59 -8.91
N ARG A 412 -26.07 -10.87 -8.25
CA ARG A 412 -26.11 -9.40 -8.31
C ARG A 412 -24.88 -8.77 -7.66
N LEU A 413 -24.48 -9.23 -6.47
CA LEU A 413 -23.30 -8.70 -5.75
C LEU A 413 -22.01 -8.97 -6.53
N ASP A 414 -21.85 -10.16 -7.10
CA ASP A 414 -20.69 -10.51 -7.93
C ASP A 414 -20.58 -9.62 -9.18
N ALA A 415 -21.70 -9.27 -9.80
CA ALA A 415 -21.73 -8.34 -10.94
C ALA A 415 -21.33 -6.90 -10.57
N HIS A 416 -21.42 -6.53 -9.29
CA HIS A 416 -21.03 -5.21 -8.76
C HIS A 416 -19.71 -5.27 -7.97
N ALA A 417 -19.05 -6.42 -7.90
CA ALA A 417 -17.76 -6.62 -7.22
C ALA A 417 -16.56 -6.15 -8.08
N THR A 418 -16.69 -4.98 -8.74
CA THR A 418 -15.62 -4.35 -9.52
C THR A 418 -14.68 -3.52 -8.65
N THR A 419 -15.03 -3.32 -7.38
CA THR A 419 -14.24 -2.59 -6.40
C THR A 419 -13.87 -3.52 -5.24
N GLU A 420 -12.74 -3.23 -4.59
CA GLU A 420 -12.30 -3.95 -3.38
C GLU A 420 -13.42 -4.07 -2.32
N PHE A 421 -14.16 -2.98 -2.11
CA PHE A 421 -15.31 -2.97 -1.19
C PHE A 421 -16.42 -3.92 -1.65
N GLY A 422 -16.73 -3.95 -2.94
CA GLY A 422 -17.71 -4.88 -3.52
C GLY A 422 -17.30 -6.33 -3.33
N GLU A 423 -16.03 -6.66 -3.53
CA GLU A 423 -15.48 -8.00 -3.28
C GLU A 423 -15.62 -8.41 -1.80
N TRP A 424 -15.29 -7.51 -0.86
CA TRP A 424 -15.45 -7.76 0.57
C TRP A 424 -16.89 -8.11 0.95
N ILE A 425 -17.85 -7.37 0.40
CA ILE A 425 -19.27 -7.62 0.65
C ILE A 425 -19.71 -8.96 0.02
N ALA A 426 -19.31 -9.25 -1.22
CA ALA A 426 -19.62 -10.50 -1.89
C ALA A 426 -19.07 -11.71 -1.13
N ASN A 427 -17.80 -11.67 -0.71
CA ASN A 427 -17.15 -12.70 0.09
C ASN A 427 -17.86 -12.90 1.44
N ALA A 428 -18.12 -11.81 2.15
CA ALA A 428 -18.83 -11.86 3.43
C ALA A 428 -20.23 -12.46 3.26
N MET A 429 -20.94 -12.11 2.20
CA MET A 429 -22.28 -12.65 1.94
C MET A 429 -22.26 -14.14 1.60
N ARG A 430 -21.25 -14.63 0.86
CA ARG A 430 -21.08 -16.09 0.63
C ARG A 430 -20.93 -16.86 1.95
N VAL A 431 -20.14 -16.31 2.92
CA VAL A 431 -19.99 -16.92 4.25
C VAL A 431 -21.27 -16.80 5.08
N ASN A 432 -21.95 -15.65 5.02
CA ASN A 432 -23.12 -15.36 5.83
C ASN A 432 -24.41 -16.06 5.35
N THR A 433 -24.47 -16.52 4.10
CA THR A 433 -25.66 -17.17 3.51
C THR A 433 -25.51 -18.69 3.34
N LYS A 434 -24.49 -19.31 3.97
CA LYS A 434 -24.31 -20.77 3.98
C LYS A 434 -25.60 -21.48 4.44
N SER A 435 -25.89 -22.67 3.89
CA SER A 435 -27.17 -23.37 4.06
C SER A 435 -27.57 -23.66 5.51
N TRP A 436 -26.61 -23.93 6.39
CA TRP A 436 -26.87 -24.19 7.82
C TRP A 436 -27.12 -22.93 8.68
N ARG A 437 -26.97 -21.72 8.12
CA ARG A 437 -27.22 -20.47 8.83
C ARG A 437 -28.67 -20.07 8.66
N THR A 438 -29.36 -19.80 9.77
CA THR A 438 -30.75 -19.33 9.70
C THR A 438 -30.87 -17.97 8.98
N VAL A 439 -31.95 -17.79 8.24
CA VAL A 439 -32.32 -16.52 7.59
C VAL A 439 -32.84 -15.50 8.61
N LEU A 440 -33.31 -15.96 9.77
CA LEU A 440 -33.92 -15.09 10.80
C LEU A 440 -32.93 -14.13 11.45
N ILE A 441 -31.66 -14.53 11.57
CA ILE A 441 -30.61 -13.71 12.18
C ILE A 441 -30.00 -12.81 11.10
N THR A 442 -30.21 -11.50 11.21
CA THR A 442 -29.70 -10.49 10.26
C THR A 442 -28.32 -9.95 10.61
N GLY A 443 -27.82 -10.16 11.83
CA GLY A 443 -26.47 -9.76 12.23
C GLY A 443 -25.39 -10.50 11.42
N PRO A 444 -24.22 -9.84 11.12
CA PRO A 444 -23.10 -10.47 10.44
C PRO A 444 -22.55 -11.64 11.24
N ALA A 445 -22.20 -12.72 10.57
CA ALA A 445 -21.50 -13.83 11.19
C ALA A 445 -20.12 -13.38 11.69
N GLY A 446 -19.66 -13.91 12.82
CA GLY A 446 -18.36 -13.56 13.40
C GLY A 446 -18.30 -12.18 14.06
N TRP A 447 -19.35 -11.35 13.94
CA TRP A 447 -19.44 -10.06 14.63
C TRP A 447 -19.99 -10.21 16.03
N GLY A 448 -19.13 -10.63 16.95
CA GLY A 448 -19.45 -10.82 18.37
C GLY A 448 -18.70 -9.85 19.29
N PRO A 449 -18.82 -10.02 20.61
CA PRO A 449 -18.12 -9.17 21.59
C PRO A 449 -16.60 -9.17 21.41
N LEU A 450 -16.01 -10.31 21.02
CA LEU A 450 -14.57 -10.42 20.77
C LEU A 450 -14.13 -9.58 19.57
N SER A 451 -14.87 -9.63 18.43
CA SER A 451 -14.57 -8.83 17.26
C SER A 451 -14.70 -7.33 17.53
N ARG A 452 -15.71 -6.92 18.31
CA ARG A 452 -15.88 -5.53 18.75
C ARG A 452 -14.71 -5.06 19.62
N ARG A 453 -14.26 -5.89 20.58
CA ARG A 453 -13.11 -5.58 21.43
C ARG A 453 -11.83 -5.45 20.61
N ARG A 454 -11.64 -6.31 19.60
CA ARG A 454 -10.47 -6.23 18.69
C ARG A 454 -10.46 -4.94 17.89
N ILE A 455 -11.56 -4.55 17.27
CA ILE A 455 -11.62 -3.26 16.53
C ILE A 455 -11.38 -2.09 17.48
N ALA A 456 -12.00 -2.07 18.66
CA ALA A 456 -11.77 -1.04 19.65
C ALA A 456 -10.31 -1.01 20.15
N SER A 457 -9.63 -2.15 20.21
CA SER A 457 -8.18 -2.21 20.52
C SER A 457 -7.36 -1.62 19.39
N VAL A 458 -7.63 -2.04 18.15
CA VAL A 458 -6.93 -1.54 16.95
C VAL A 458 -7.04 -0.02 16.82
N LEU A 459 -8.22 0.56 17.07
CA LEU A 459 -8.41 2.01 17.03
C LEU A 459 -7.61 2.73 18.12
N ARG A 460 -7.61 2.21 19.38
CA ARG A 460 -6.78 2.78 20.45
C ARG A 460 -5.27 2.62 20.17
N ASP A 461 -4.88 1.51 19.56
CA ASP A 461 -3.48 1.27 19.20
C ASP A 461 -3.06 2.24 18.08
N ALA A 462 -3.93 2.50 17.10
CA ALA A 462 -3.67 3.49 16.06
C ALA A 462 -3.45 4.90 16.64
N ASP A 463 -4.31 5.34 17.58
CA ASP A 463 -4.14 6.62 18.27
C ASP A 463 -2.80 6.68 19.04
N ARG A 464 -2.44 5.57 19.73
CA ARG A 464 -1.16 5.48 20.45
C ARG A 464 0.04 5.55 19.49
N PHE A 465 -0.02 4.89 18.33
CA PHE A 465 1.04 4.92 17.34
C PHE A 465 1.24 6.33 16.79
N VAL A 466 0.16 7.07 16.49
CA VAL A 466 0.27 8.47 16.07
C VAL A 466 0.96 9.31 17.15
N GLN A 467 0.60 9.13 18.43
CA GLN A 467 1.27 9.83 19.53
C GLN A 467 2.76 9.47 19.62
N SER A 468 3.09 8.18 19.53
CA SER A 468 4.48 7.70 19.54
C SER A 468 5.30 8.28 18.39
N LEU A 469 4.72 8.37 17.17
CA LEU A 469 5.37 9.02 16.03
C LEU A 469 5.54 10.52 16.26
N ASN A 470 4.53 11.20 16.83
CA ASN A 470 4.64 12.61 17.20
C ASN A 470 5.76 12.85 18.22
N ASP A 471 5.81 12.05 19.30
CA ASP A 471 6.84 12.19 20.33
C ASP A 471 8.25 12.03 19.76
N ARG A 472 8.39 11.12 18.78
CA ARG A 472 9.68 10.89 18.13
C ARG A 472 10.09 11.98 17.15
N PHE A 473 9.16 12.41 16.28
CA PHE A 473 9.51 13.27 15.14
C PHE A 473 9.27 14.77 15.41
N THR A 474 8.45 15.13 16.39
CA THR A 474 8.13 16.53 16.70
C THR A 474 8.69 17.00 18.03
N SER A 475 9.12 16.06 18.91
CA SER A 475 9.61 16.36 20.28
C SER A 475 8.79 17.46 20.97
N PRO A 476 7.47 17.30 21.13
CA PRO A 476 6.59 18.37 21.61
C PRO A 476 6.90 18.80 23.06
N SER A 477 7.56 17.95 23.84
CA SER A 477 8.00 18.23 25.21
C SER A 477 9.38 18.90 25.30
N GLY A 478 10.08 19.12 24.19
CA GLY A 478 11.40 19.73 24.17
C GLY A 478 12.52 18.87 24.76
N ASP A 479 12.24 17.64 25.17
CA ASP A 479 13.26 16.66 25.53
C ASP A 479 13.98 16.20 24.27
N GLN A 480 15.16 16.77 24.07
CA GLN A 480 16.06 16.40 22.99
C GLN A 480 16.67 15.01 23.27
N THR A 481 15.93 13.95 23.04
CA THR A 481 16.54 12.69 22.63
C THR A 481 16.91 12.85 21.16
N PRO A 482 18.19 12.93 20.82
CA PRO A 482 18.59 13.21 19.44
C PRO A 482 18.05 12.11 18.53
N ASN A 483 17.34 12.51 17.47
CA ASN A 483 16.90 11.58 16.44
C ASN A 483 18.14 10.89 15.83
N PRO A 484 18.29 9.56 15.92
CA PRO A 484 19.47 8.87 15.42
C PRO A 484 19.69 9.08 13.92
N ALA A 485 18.65 9.40 13.15
CA ALA A 485 18.77 9.75 11.74
C ALA A 485 19.38 11.15 11.52
N ILE A 486 19.19 12.11 12.46
CA ILE A 486 19.80 13.44 12.39
C ILE A 486 21.24 13.39 12.92
N GLN A 487 21.52 12.57 13.92
CA GLN A 487 22.90 12.40 14.45
C GLN A 487 23.87 11.84 13.41
N SER A 488 23.42 10.95 12.50
CA SER A 488 24.29 10.47 11.43
C SER A 488 24.65 11.56 10.43
N PHE A 489 23.81 12.58 10.24
CA PHE A 489 24.08 13.72 9.35
C PHE A 489 24.95 14.79 10.00
N GLU A 490 24.78 15.08 11.30
CA GLU A 490 25.60 16.06 12.02
C GLU A 490 27.01 15.54 12.29
N SER A 491 27.18 14.23 12.61
CA SER A 491 28.51 13.66 12.85
C SER A 491 29.36 13.51 11.58
N GLU A 492 28.76 13.39 10.41
CA GLU A 492 29.47 13.25 9.13
C GLU A 492 29.86 14.60 8.54
N ASN A 493 29.18 15.69 8.91
CA ASN A 493 29.40 17.05 8.42
C ASN A 493 29.97 18.04 9.46
N ASP A 494 30.28 17.57 10.67
CA ASP A 494 30.94 18.43 11.67
C ASP A 494 32.45 18.58 11.34
N PRO A 495 32.90 19.77 10.89
CA PRO A 495 34.32 20.01 10.61
C PRO A 495 35.21 19.86 11.85
N MET A 496 34.63 19.94 13.07
CA MET A 496 35.37 19.81 14.34
C MET A 496 35.62 18.35 14.75
N ALA A 497 34.80 17.39 14.25
CA ALA A 497 34.99 15.97 14.54
C ALA A 497 36.22 15.34 13.81
N ARG A 498 36.84 16.08 12.89
CA ARG A 498 38.03 15.63 12.12
C ARG A 498 39.37 16.12 12.67
N LEU A 499 39.38 16.85 13.79
CA LEU A 499 40.62 17.24 14.42
C LEU A 499 41.15 16.09 15.30
N PRO A 500 42.42 15.68 15.18
CA PRO A 500 43.01 14.72 16.08
C PRO A 500 43.01 15.30 17.50
N PRO A 501 42.89 14.46 18.55
CA PRO A 501 42.90 14.94 19.93
C PRO A 501 44.16 15.75 20.17
N GLN A 502 44.02 17.01 20.59
CA GLN A 502 45.14 17.85 21.04
C GLN A 502 45.63 17.24 22.34
N ASP A 503 46.89 16.82 22.36
CA ASP A 503 47.59 16.39 23.58
C ASP A 503 47.48 17.47 24.64
N GLU A 504 46.80 17.21 25.74
CA GLU A 504 46.82 18.04 26.93
C GLU A 504 48.26 18.13 27.46
N PRO A 505 48.79 19.31 27.72
CA PRO A 505 50.13 19.44 28.30
C PRO A 505 50.14 18.89 29.73
N ALA A 506 51.03 17.92 29.98
CA ALA A 506 51.23 17.27 31.27
C ALA A 506 51.42 18.31 32.39
N GLU A 507 50.53 18.36 33.34
CA GLU A 507 50.61 19.17 34.56
C GLU A 507 51.77 18.66 35.41
N LYS A 508 52.82 19.47 35.47
CA LYS A 508 54.00 19.25 36.35
C LYS A 508 53.53 19.36 37.80
N HIS A 509 53.49 18.24 38.52
CA HIS A 509 53.44 18.21 39.98
C HIS A 509 54.57 19.11 40.58
N ARG A 510 54.24 20.29 41.12
CA ARG A 510 55.05 21.01 42.05
C ARG A 510 54.84 20.43 43.45
N GLY A 511 55.91 19.80 43.99
CA GLY A 511 55.97 19.32 45.36
C GLY A 511 55.81 20.44 46.37
N SER A 512 55.04 20.18 47.39
CA SER A 512 54.93 21.03 48.58
C SER A 512 56.19 20.96 49.42
N PRO A 513 56.72 22.07 49.95
CA PRO A 513 57.78 21.99 50.92
C PRO A 513 57.26 21.72 52.33
N SER A 514 57.87 20.75 52.99
CA SER A 514 57.72 20.41 54.39
C SER A 514 58.15 21.57 55.30
N VAL A 515 57.27 21.95 56.22
CA VAL A 515 57.64 22.87 57.33
C VAL A 515 58.23 22.00 58.45
N VAL A 516 59.51 22.23 58.71
CA VAL A 516 60.19 21.84 59.97
C VAL A 516 60.09 23.00 60.94
N GLY A 517 59.52 22.73 62.09
CA GLY A 517 59.49 23.65 63.20
C GLY A 517 60.81 23.62 63.97
N GLU A 518 61.20 24.75 64.43
CA GLU A 518 62.11 24.87 65.58
C GLU A 518 61.62 25.96 66.51
N ALA A 519 61.64 25.58 67.78
CA ALA A 519 61.33 26.42 68.90
C ALA A 519 62.51 27.17 69.44
N SER A 520 62.21 28.15 70.27
CA SER A 520 63.02 28.82 71.32
C SER A 520 63.70 30.10 70.95
N THR A 521 63.33 31.07 71.53
CA THR A 521 63.52 31.98 72.68
C THR A 521 62.89 33.34 72.42
#